data_82f9d2f83ea39ac3d543390348af2870
#
_entry.id   82f9d2f83ea39ac3d543390348af2870
#
_cell.length_a   1.000
_cell.length_b   1.000
_cell.length_c   1.000
_cell.angle_alpha   90.00
_cell.angle_beta   90.00
_cell.angle_gamma   90.00
#
_symmetry.space_group_name_H-M   'P 1'
#
loop_
_entity.id
_entity.type
_entity.pdbx_description
1 polymer ?
#
loop_
_entity_poly.entity_id
_entity_poly.type
_entity_poly.pdbx_seq_one_letter_code
_entity_poly.pdbx_strand_id
1 'polypeptide(L)'
;MDLKKLQNGSDIRGIALEGVKGEQVNLTPQVIEHIAMAFVTWLAEHTGATKPTVAIGTDSRISGPKLKSAFIDGTVKTGARVLDFGMASTPAMFMSTVDDELKVDGSVMVTASHLPFNRNGLKFFTSQGGLDKPDIAAILQLASQPKQLKSQEPQPNAVAQVDFMEKYCQSLVECVRKAGGEQPLSGMKIIVDAGNGAGGFFAHKVLTPLGADVTGSQFLNPDGRFLNHVPNPEDKTAMASICEAVVKNKADLGIIFDTDVDRSAIVDCTGNPINRNALIALIGSVVLCEHPGSTIVTDSVTSDGLARFITAHG
;
A
#
# COMPACT_ATOMS: atom_id res chain seq x y z
N MET A 1 -1.29 -2.73 -28.97
CA MET A 1 -2.08 -3.44 -27.93
C MET A 1 -2.92 -2.38 -27.22
N ASP A 2 -4.22 -2.61 -27.03
CA ASP A 2 -5.06 -1.64 -26.30
C ASP A 2 -4.91 -1.85 -24.80
N LEU A 3 -4.10 -1.04 -24.16
CA LEU A 3 -3.82 -1.10 -22.71
C LEU A 3 -4.82 -0.28 -21.88
N LYS A 4 -5.72 0.48 -22.49
CA LYS A 4 -6.73 1.28 -21.75
C LYS A 4 -7.61 0.45 -20.84
N LYS A 5 -7.83 -0.82 -21.20
CA LYS A 5 -8.62 -1.76 -20.38
C LYS A 5 -7.96 -2.14 -19.04
N LEU A 6 -6.67 -1.84 -18.87
CA LEU A 6 -5.95 -2.04 -17.63
C LEU A 6 -6.14 -0.89 -16.64
N GLN A 7 -6.69 0.25 -17.09
CA GLN A 7 -6.96 1.37 -16.18
C GLN A 7 -8.10 1.05 -15.23
N ASN A 8 -7.84 1.20 -13.94
CA ASN A 8 -8.81 1.05 -12.88
C ASN A 8 -8.71 2.26 -11.94
N GLY A 9 -9.48 3.30 -12.25
CA GLY A 9 -9.36 4.56 -11.53
C GLY A 9 -7.97 5.20 -11.73
N SER A 10 -7.28 5.42 -10.63
CA SER A 10 -5.91 5.93 -10.52
C SER A 10 -4.84 4.83 -10.48
N ASP A 11 -5.24 3.56 -10.72
CA ASP A 11 -4.35 2.41 -10.72
C ASP A 11 -4.34 1.71 -12.08
N ILE A 12 -3.35 0.84 -12.26
CA ILE A 12 -3.34 -0.16 -13.33
C ILE A 12 -3.67 -1.52 -12.72
N ARG A 13 -4.64 -2.25 -13.25
CA ARG A 13 -5.08 -3.56 -12.75
C ARG A 13 -5.28 -4.51 -13.93
N GLY A 14 -4.92 -5.79 -13.73
CA GLY A 14 -5.12 -6.82 -14.74
C GLY A 14 -5.08 -8.23 -14.19
N ILE A 15 -5.28 -9.20 -15.09
CA ILE A 15 -5.16 -10.62 -14.81
C ILE A 15 -3.69 -10.99 -15.04
N ALA A 16 -3.01 -11.41 -13.98
CA ALA A 16 -1.58 -11.71 -13.99
C ALA A 16 -1.27 -13.21 -13.96
N LEU A 17 -2.24 -14.04 -13.52
CA LEU A 17 -2.11 -15.51 -13.46
C LEU A 17 -3.31 -16.17 -14.11
N GLU A 18 -3.08 -17.34 -14.70
CA GLU A 18 -4.12 -18.27 -15.12
C GLU A 18 -4.78 -18.95 -13.91
N GLY A 19 -5.86 -19.70 -14.15
CA GLY A 19 -6.52 -20.54 -13.14
C GLY A 19 -7.97 -20.17 -12.88
N VAL A 20 -8.48 -19.08 -13.45
CA VAL A 20 -9.91 -18.74 -13.40
C VAL A 20 -10.55 -18.94 -14.77
N LYS A 21 -11.60 -19.78 -14.84
CA LYS A 21 -12.29 -20.13 -16.09
C LYS A 21 -12.85 -18.88 -16.77
N GLY A 22 -12.53 -18.69 -18.04
CA GLY A 22 -12.99 -17.55 -18.84
C GLY A 22 -12.17 -16.28 -18.69
N GLU A 23 -11.14 -16.25 -17.85
CA GLU A 23 -10.22 -15.15 -17.70
C GLU A 23 -8.90 -15.42 -18.41
N GLN A 24 -8.44 -14.46 -19.21
CA GLN A 24 -7.17 -14.52 -19.92
C GLN A 24 -6.17 -13.54 -19.34
N VAL A 25 -4.91 -13.97 -19.16
CA VAL A 25 -3.82 -13.11 -18.68
C VAL A 25 -3.62 -11.95 -19.65
N ASN A 26 -3.71 -10.73 -19.13
CA ASN A 26 -3.53 -9.49 -19.88
C ASN A 26 -2.50 -8.55 -19.23
N LEU A 27 -2.09 -8.80 -17.98
CA LEU A 27 -1.01 -8.12 -17.29
C LEU A 27 0.26 -8.98 -17.35
N THR A 28 0.88 -9.02 -18.53
CA THR A 28 2.08 -9.83 -18.77
C THR A 28 3.37 -9.08 -18.43
N PRO A 29 4.50 -9.77 -18.21
CA PRO A 29 5.80 -9.11 -18.02
C PRO A 29 6.14 -8.11 -19.12
N GLN A 30 5.87 -8.42 -20.39
CA GLN A 30 6.10 -7.50 -21.50
C GLN A 30 5.25 -6.23 -21.40
N VAL A 31 4.00 -6.35 -21.00
CA VAL A 31 3.12 -5.20 -20.77
C VAL A 31 3.66 -4.34 -19.63
N ILE A 32 4.09 -4.97 -18.52
CA ILE A 32 4.68 -4.28 -17.37
C ILE A 32 5.97 -3.54 -17.77
N GLU A 33 6.82 -4.16 -18.56
CA GLU A 33 8.05 -3.51 -19.07
C GLU A 33 7.73 -2.23 -19.85
N HIS A 34 6.76 -2.28 -20.77
CA HIS A 34 6.32 -1.09 -21.52
C HIS A 34 5.72 -0.02 -20.60
N ILE A 35 4.93 -0.43 -19.59
CA ILE A 35 4.35 0.49 -18.60
C ILE A 35 5.48 1.16 -17.79
N ALA A 36 6.49 0.40 -17.38
CA ALA A 36 7.64 0.94 -16.66
C ALA A 36 8.39 2.00 -17.45
N MET A 37 8.71 1.71 -18.74
CA MET A 37 9.34 2.67 -19.63
C MET A 37 8.49 3.92 -19.83
N ALA A 38 7.18 3.76 -19.99
CA ALA A 38 6.23 4.87 -20.12
C ALA A 38 6.15 5.71 -18.85
N PHE A 39 6.10 5.07 -17.68
CA PHE A 39 6.09 5.76 -16.40
C PHE A 39 7.36 6.59 -16.19
N VAL A 40 8.54 6.04 -16.47
CA VAL A 40 9.80 6.78 -16.34
C VAL A 40 9.82 7.98 -17.31
N THR A 41 9.32 7.82 -18.53
CA THR A 41 9.21 8.93 -19.49
C THR A 41 8.28 10.02 -18.94
N TRP A 42 7.11 9.64 -18.49
CA TRP A 42 6.13 10.55 -17.84
C TRP A 42 6.76 11.25 -16.63
N LEU A 43 7.46 10.49 -15.77
CA LEU A 43 8.09 11.01 -14.55
C LEU A 43 9.18 12.05 -14.87
N ALA A 44 10.03 11.75 -15.85
CA ALA A 44 11.07 12.68 -16.32
C ALA A 44 10.48 14.01 -16.82
N GLU A 45 9.37 13.96 -17.57
CA GLU A 45 8.68 15.15 -18.07
C GLU A 45 8.07 15.99 -16.94
N HIS A 46 7.55 15.35 -15.86
CA HIS A 46 6.86 16.03 -14.76
C HIS A 46 7.80 16.53 -13.67
N THR A 47 8.91 15.83 -13.43
CA THR A 47 9.89 16.23 -12.39
C THR A 47 11.07 17.01 -12.95
N GLY A 48 11.31 16.96 -14.27
CA GLY A 48 12.50 17.51 -14.91
C GLY A 48 13.78 16.67 -14.69
N ALA A 49 13.66 15.50 -14.03
CA ALA A 49 14.79 14.62 -13.77
C ALA A 49 15.27 13.95 -15.08
N THR A 50 16.52 14.15 -15.46
CA THR A 50 17.10 13.53 -16.67
C THR A 50 17.35 12.04 -16.50
N LYS A 51 17.55 11.56 -15.28
CA LYS A 51 17.78 10.16 -14.89
C LYS A 51 17.01 9.88 -13.59
N PRO A 52 15.70 9.64 -13.67
CA PRO A 52 14.89 9.44 -12.48
C PRO A 52 15.36 8.26 -11.64
N THR A 53 15.17 8.37 -10.33
CA THR A 53 15.29 7.27 -9.39
C THR A 53 13.89 6.81 -8.99
N VAL A 54 13.58 5.54 -9.21
CA VAL A 54 12.27 4.94 -8.95
C VAL A 54 12.40 3.90 -7.85
N ALA A 55 11.62 4.04 -6.78
CA ALA A 55 11.47 2.98 -5.78
C ALA A 55 10.40 1.98 -6.22
N ILE A 56 10.60 0.69 -5.93
CA ILE A 56 9.62 -0.36 -6.21
C ILE A 56 9.49 -1.33 -5.05
N GLY A 57 8.25 -1.66 -4.71
CA GLY A 57 7.90 -2.69 -3.73
C GLY A 57 6.76 -3.58 -4.23
N THR A 58 6.51 -4.67 -3.53
CA THR A 58 5.44 -5.62 -3.85
C THR A 58 4.76 -6.12 -2.59
N ASP A 59 3.48 -6.45 -2.69
CA ASP A 59 2.76 -7.21 -1.67
C ASP A 59 3.08 -8.72 -1.75
N SER A 60 2.29 -9.56 -1.05
CA SER A 60 2.50 -11.01 -0.98
C SER A 60 2.04 -11.79 -2.21
N ARG A 61 1.48 -11.16 -3.25
CA ARG A 61 0.89 -11.85 -4.41
C ARG A 61 1.90 -12.68 -5.17
N ILE A 62 1.50 -13.90 -5.56
CA ILE A 62 2.35 -14.88 -6.26
C ILE A 62 2.97 -14.31 -7.54
N SER A 63 2.23 -13.50 -8.29
CA SER A 63 2.71 -12.86 -9.53
C SER A 63 3.65 -11.66 -9.27
N GLY A 64 3.71 -11.15 -8.03
CA GLY A 64 4.47 -9.96 -7.65
C GLY A 64 5.93 -10.00 -8.09
N PRO A 65 6.73 -11.03 -7.71
CA PRO A 65 8.15 -11.07 -8.05
C PRO A 65 8.44 -11.01 -9.56
N LYS A 66 7.64 -11.72 -10.38
CA LYS A 66 7.79 -11.73 -11.83
C LYS A 66 7.46 -10.37 -12.46
N LEU A 67 6.39 -9.73 -12.01
CA LEU A 67 5.99 -8.41 -12.51
C LEU A 67 6.94 -7.32 -12.03
N LYS A 68 7.42 -7.40 -10.78
CA LYS A 68 8.44 -6.50 -10.24
C LYS A 68 9.73 -6.56 -11.07
N SER A 69 10.22 -7.76 -11.38
CA SER A 69 11.40 -7.94 -12.23
C SER A 69 11.22 -7.27 -13.60
N ALA A 70 10.07 -7.49 -14.26
CA ALA A 70 9.79 -6.87 -15.56
C ALA A 70 9.70 -5.33 -15.48
N PHE A 71 9.18 -4.80 -14.38
CA PHE A 71 9.13 -3.35 -14.15
C PHE A 71 10.54 -2.77 -13.96
N ILE A 72 11.38 -3.46 -13.18
CA ILE A 72 12.80 -3.09 -12.99
C ILE A 72 13.51 -3.08 -14.35
N ASP A 73 13.36 -4.14 -15.15
CA ASP A 73 13.97 -4.24 -16.48
C ASP A 73 13.56 -3.08 -17.40
N GLY A 74 12.25 -2.75 -17.41
CA GLY A 74 11.76 -1.62 -18.19
C GLY A 74 12.29 -0.28 -17.69
N THR A 75 12.36 -0.08 -16.37
CA THR A 75 12.91 1.14 -15.76
C THR A 75 14.38 1.32 -16.12
N VAL A 76 15.19 0.29 -15.94
CA VAL A 76 16.64 0.32 -16.23
C VAL A 76 16.92 0.57 -17.70
N LYS A 77 16.11 0.03 -18.62
CA LYS A 77 16.21 0.28 -20.07
C LYS A 77 16.04 1.74 -20.49
N THR A 78 15.49 2.58 -19.62
CA THR A 78 15.39 4.03 -19.86
C THR A 78 16.59 4.83 -19.34
N GLY A 79 17.57 4.18 -18.72
CA GLY A 79 18.70 4.83 -18.05
C GLY A 79 18.38 5.32 -16.64
N ALA A 80 17.20 5.03 -16.12
CA ALA A 80 16.79 5.35 -14.74
C ALA A 80 17.42 4.40 -13.71
N ARG A 81 17.42 4.81 -12.43
CA ARG A 81 17.83 3.98 -11.30
C ARG A 81 16.62 3.38 -10.59
N VAL A 82 16.83 2.22 -9.99
CA VAL A 82 15.80 1.52 -9.21
C VAL A 82 16.29 1.27 -7.78
N LEU A 83 15.45 1.59 -6.80
CA LEU A 83 15.59 1.16 -5.42
C LEU A 83 14.53 0.07 -5.17
N ASP A 84 14.97 -1.19 -5.06
CA ASP A 84 14.07 -2.32 -4.79
C ASP A 84 13.92 -2.53 -3.28
N PHE A 85 12.72 -2.29 -2.76
CA PHE A 85 12.39 -2.45 -1.34
C PHE A 85 11.93 -3.86 -0.97
N GLY A 86 11.86 -4.78 -1.95
CA GLY A 86 11.35 -6.12 -1.69
C GLY A 86 9.84 -6.11 -1.41
N MET A 87 9.44 -6.77 -0.33
CA MET A 87 8.06 -6.70 0.16
C MET A 87 7.86 -5.39 0.94
N ALA A 88 6.81 -4.67 0.58
CA ALA A 88 6.50 -3.36 1.15
C ALA A 88 4.99 -3.19 1.35
N SER A 89 4.61 -2.09 1.96
CA SER A 89 3.21 -1.65 2.03
C SER A 89 2.98 -0.44 1.13
N THR A 90 1.75 -0.25 0.66
CA THR A 90 1.37 0.92 -0.15
C THR A 90 1.68 2.24 0.55
N PRO A 91 1.37 2.42 1.87
CA PRO A 91 1.78 3.64 2.58
C PRO A 91 3.30 3.86 2.63
N ALA A 92 4.09 2.78 2.81
CA ALA A 92 5.55 2.90 2.80
C ALA A 92 6.07 3.36 1.42
N MET A 93 5.49 2.87 0.33
CA MET A 93 5.87 3.31 -1.02
C MET A 93 5.62 4.79 -1.21
N PHE A 94 4.48 5.32 -0.76
CA PHE A 94 4.25 6.78 -0.77
C PHE A 94 5.27 7.52 0.11
N MET A 95 5.47 7.07 1.36
CA MET A 95 6.42 7.73 2.29
C MET A 95 7.85 7.77 1.76
N SER A 96 8.25 6.82 0.92
CA SER A 96 9.57 6.84 0.28
C SER A 96 9.77 8.03 -0.67
N THR A 97 8.70 8.59 -1.24
CA THR A 97 8.77 9.74 -2.16
C THR A 97 8.96 11.08 -1.46
N VAL A 98 8.67 11.12 -0.15
CA VAL A 98 8.86 12.31 0.71
C VAL A 98 10.03 12.14 1.67
N ASP A 99 10.81 11.09 1.52
CA ASP A 99 12.01 10.82 2.32
C ASP A 99 13.23 11.57 1.77
N ASP A 100 13.76 12.49 2.56
CA ASP A 100 14.86 13.38 2.16
C ASP A 100 16.18 12.64 1.87
N GLU A 101 16.39 11.46 2.43
CA GLU A 101 17.63 10.70 2.27
C GLU A 101 17.62 9.86 0.99
N LEU A 102 16.48 9.27 0.63
CA LEU A 102 16.35 8.40 -0.54
C LEU A 102 16.33 9.17 -1.85
N LYS A 103 15.74 10.36 -1.86
CA LYS A 103 15.63 11.25 -3.04
C LYS A 103 15.09 10.52 -4.26
N VAL A 104 14.01 9.77 -4.11
CA VAL A 104 13.31 9.13 -5.22
C VAL A 104 12.38 10.11 -5.91
N ASP A 105 12.37 10.10 -7.24
CA ASP A 105 11.49 10.95 -8.05
C ASP A 105 10.06 10.38 -8.11
N GLY A 106 9.93 9.05 -7.96
CA GLY A 106 8.65 8.36 -7.89
C GLY A 106 8.78 6.97 -7.32
N SER A 107 7.64 6.40 -6.91
CA SER A 107 7.61 5.02 -6.41
C SER A 107 6.43 4.23 -6.99
N VAL A 108 6.57 2.91 -6.97
CA VAL A 108 5.58 1.98 -7.54
C VAL A 108 5.34 0.83 -6.58
N MET A 109 4.07 0.60 -6.25
CA MET A 109 3.63 -0.59 -5.54
C MET A 109 3.03 -1.60 -6.51
N VAL A 110 3.61 -2.79 -6.56
CA VAL A 110 3.08 -3.93 -7.35
C VAL A 110 2.05 -4.64 -6.48
N THR A 111 0.77 -4.35 -6.72
CA THR A 111 -0.35 -4.84 -5.90
C THR A 111 -1.66 -4.83 -6.68
N ALA A 112 -2.60 -5.65 -6.26
CA ALA A 112 -4.00 -5.54 -6.64
C ALA A 112 -4.92 -5.36 -5.42
N SER A 113 -4.37 -4.91 -4.28
CA SER A 113 -5.11 -4.74 -3.03
C SER A 113 -5.90 -6.03 -2.67
N HIS A 114 -7.18 -5.96 -2.42
CA HIS A 114 -8.04 -7.08 -2.02
C HIS A 114 -8.58 -7.97 -3.17
N LEU A 115 -8.18 -7.69 -4.42
CA LEU A 115 -8.66 -8.48 -5.56
C LEU A 115 -8.18 -9.94 -5.50
N PRO A 116 -8.86 -10.90 -6.19
CA PRO A 116 -8.50 -12.31 -6.19
C PRO A 116 -7.03 -12.60 -6.52
N PHE A 117 -6.56 -13.79 -6.16
CA PHE A 117 -5.15 -14.20 -6.25
C PHE A 117 -4.53 -14.05 -7.64
N ASN A 118 -5.35 -14.18 -8.69
CA ASN A 118 -4.91 -14.12 -10.09
C ASN A 118 -4.81 -12.68 -10.64
N ARG A 119 -5.20 -11.67 -9.87
CA ARG A 119 -5.07 -10.25 -10.20
C ARG A 119 -3.76 -9.69 -9.70
N ASN A 120 -3.24 -8.70 -10.40
CA ASN A 120 -2.19 -7.82 -9.93
C ASN A 120 -2.31 -6.45 -10.59
N GLY A 121 -1.45 -5.52 -10.25
CA GLY A 121 -1.49 -4.17 -10.76
C GLY A 121 -0.33 -3.33 -10.29
N LEU A 122 -0.44 -2.03 -10.54
CA LEU A 122 0.56 -1.02 -10.20
C LEU A 122 -0.16 0.21 -9.64
N LYS A 123 0.30 0.69 -8.49
CA LYS A 123 -0.01 2.01 -7.94
C LYS A 123 1.24 2.87 -8.03
N PHE A 124 1.09 4.12 -8.42
CA PHE A 124 2.18 5.04 -8.66
C PHE A 124 2.10 6.24 -7.74
N PHE A 125 3.24 6.68 -7.25
CA PHE A 125 3.35 7.83 -6.36
C PHE A 125 4.49 8.74 -6.76
N THR A 126 4.30 10.03 -6.48
CA THR A 126 5.33 11.06 -6.44
C THR A 126 5.27 11.77 -5.09
N SER A 127 6.15 12.73 -4.83
CA SER A 127 6.06 13.57 -3.63
C SER A 127 4.77 14.41 -3.55
N GLN A 128 4.01 14.52 -4.65
CA GLN A 128 2.72 15.21 -4.70
C GLN A 128 1.53 14.30 -4.31
N GLY A 129 1.76 12.99 -4.16
CA GLY A 129 0.73 12.00 -3.85
C GLY A 129 0.67 10.87 -4.86
N GLY A 130 -0.42 10.11 -4.83
CA GLY A 130 -0.74 9.11 -5.86
C GLY A 130 -1.10 9.79 -7.19
N LEU A 131 -0.73 9.15 -8.29
CA LEU A 131 -1.11 9.62 -9.62
C LEU A 131 -2.64 9.59 -9.79
N ASP A 132 -3.16 10.47 -10.61
CA ASP A 132 -4.58 10.53 -10.90
C ASP A 132 -4.98 9.79 -12.19
N LYS A 133 -6.29 9.80 -12.53
CA LYS A 133 -6.79 9.13 -13.73
C LYS A 133 -6.19 9.63 -15.04
N PRO A 134 -6.04 10.93 -15.30
CA PRO A 134 -5.35 11.47 -16.47
C PRO A 134 -3.92 10.97 -16.61
N ASP A 135 -3.15 10.92 -15.53
CA ASP A 135 -1.75 10.46 -15.54
C ASP A 135 -1.66 9.00 -15.96
N ILE A 136 -2.50 8.15 -15.35
CA ILE A 136 -2.57 6.72 -15.71
C ILE A 136 -2.98 6.53 -17.17
N ALA A 137 -3.92 7.33 -17.66
CA ALA A 137 -4.33 7.28 -19.05
C ALA A 137 -3.17 7.65 -20.00
N ALA A 138 -2.37 8.69 -19.66
CA ALA A 138 -1.21 9.12 -20.43
C ALA A 138 -0.11 8.04 -20.46
N ILE A 139 0.19 7.44 -19.29
CA ILE A 139 1.16 6.35 -19.17
C ILE A 139 0.74 5.15 -20.03
N LEU A 140 -0.54 4.71 -19.92
CA LEU A 140 -1.04 3.58 -20.71
C LEU A 140 -1.08 3.87 -22.21
N GLN A 141 -1.38 5.12 -22.59
CA GLN A 141 -1.33 5.55 -23.99
C GLN A 141 0.09 5.44 -24.54
N LEU A 142 1.09 5.92 -23.82
CA LEU A 142 2.50 5.84 -24.21
C LEU A 142 2.97 4.38 -24.25
N ALA A 143 2.65 3.57 -23.23
CA ALA A 143 2.96 2.15 -23.16
C ALA A 143 2.36 1.33 -24.31
N SER A 144 1.23 1.77 -24.88
CA SER A 144 0.59 1.17 -26.05
C SER A 144 1.38 1.39 -27.35
N GLN A 145 2.38 2.27 -27.34
CA GLN A 145 3.19 2.70 -28.49
C GLN A 145 4.68 2.35 -28.31
N PRO A 146 5.07 1.05 -28.30
CA PRO A 146 6.43 0.64 -27.94
C PRO A 146 7.53 1.28 -28.81
N LYS A 147 7.20 1.66 -30.04
CA LYS A 147 8.14 2.35 -30.92
C LYS A 147 8.52 3.77 -30.49
N GLN A 148 7.74 4.37 -29.61
CA GLN A 148 8.00 5.70 -29.04
C GLN A 148 8.79 5.63 -27.74
N LEU A 149 8.85 4.46 -27.10
CA LEU A 149 9.63 4.23 -25.89
C LEU A 149 11.12 4.17 -26.24
N LYS A 150 11.89 5.09 -25.65
CA LYS A 150 13.33 5.18 -25.92
C LYS A 150 14.11 4.31 -24.94
N SER A 151 14.96 3.44 -25.46
CA SER A 151 15.95 2.73 -24.67
C SER A 151 17.25 3.52 -24.62
N GLN A 152 17.91 3.46 -23.47
CA GLN A 152 19.24 4.00 -23.21
C GLN A 152 20.11 2.90 -22.59
N GLU A 153 21.43 3.09 -22.64
CA GLU A 153 22.35 2.19 -21.94
C GLU A 153 22.10 2.25 -20.43
N PRO A 154 21.92 1.09 -19.77
CA PRO A 154 21.76 1.03 -18.33
C PRO A 154 22.94 1.67 -17.60
N GLN A 155 22.67 2.36 -16.51
CA GLN A 155 23.73 2.87 -15.64
C GLN A 155 24.43 1.70 -14.89
N PRO A 156 25.73 1.80 -14.62
CA PRO A 156 26.37 0.91 -13.66
C PRO A 156 25.63 0.94 -12.32
N ASN A 157 25.35 -0.23 -11.74
CA ASN A 157 24.61 -0.36 -10.47
C ASN A 157 23.23 0.33 -10.51
N ALA A 158 22.54 0.22 -11.65
CA ALA A 158 21.22 0.82 -11.84
C ALA A 158 20.16 0.31 -10.83
N VAL A 159 20.36 -0.87 -10.21
CA VAL A 159 19.45 -1.46 -9.23
C VAL A 159 20.16 -1.61 -7.91
N ALA A 160 19.55 -1.10 -6.84
CA ALA A 160 20.00 -1.28 -5.47
C ALA A 160 18.87 -1.86 -4.61
N GLN A 161 19.20 -2.85 -3.77
CA GLN A 161 18.30 -3.34 -2.72
C GLN A 161 18.37 -2.39 -1.52
N VAL A 162 17.21 -1.97 -0.99
CA VAL A 162 17.11 -1.05 0.15
C VAL A 162 16.05 -1.56 1.12
N ASP A 163 16.41 -1.77 2.38
CA ASP A 163 15.44 -2.11 3.43
C ASP A 163 14.74 -0.84 3.94
N PHE A 164 13.88 -0.27 3.10
CA PHE A 164 13.10 0.90 3.48
C PHE A 164 12.03 0.57 4.51
N MET A 165 11.53 -0.66 4.53
CA MET A 165 10.51 -1.07 5.51
C MET A 165 11.01 -0.99 6.95
N GLU A 166 12.30 -1.20 7.21
CA GLU A 166 12.88 -1.00 8.53
C GLU A 166 12.79 0.47 8.96
N LYS A 167 13.24 1.39 8.09
CA LYS A 167 13.15 2.83 8.32
C LYS A 167 11.70 3.30 8.51
N TYR A 168 10.79 2.80 7.68
CA TYR A 168 9.36 3.12 7.78
C TYR A 168 8.76 2.66 9.11
N CYS A 169 9.04 1.43 9.56
CA CYS A 169 8.59 0.95 10.85
C CYS A 169 9.13 1.78 12.02
N GLN A 170 10.41 2.15 11.98
CA GLN A 170 11.03 3.01 12.98
C GLN A 170 10.34 4.38 13.04
N SER A 171 10.04 4.99 11.88
CA SER A 171 9.32 6.28 11.85
C SER A 171 7.92 6.20 12.47
N LEU A 172 7.20 5.08 12.27
CA LEU A 172 5.91 4.84 12.92
C LEU A 172 6.04 4.73 14.44
N VAL A 173 7.03 3.96 14.91
CA VAL A 173 7.33 3.81 16.34
C VAL A 173 7.68 5.14 16.97
N GLU A 174 8.56 5.92 16.34
CA GLU A 174 8.94 7.24 16.84
C GLU A 174 7.77 8.22 16.88
N CYS A 175 6.90 8.20 15.88
CA CYS A 175 5.70 9.04 15.86
C CYS A 175 4.81 8.75 17.08
N VAL A 176 4.57 7.48 17.40
CA VAL A 176 3.75 7.09 18.57
C VAL A 176 4.46 7.41 19.88
N ARG A 177 5.78 7.19 19.97
CA ARG A 177 6.57 7.54 21.15
C ARG A 177 6.57 9.02 21.47
N LYS A 178 6.59 9.89 20.46
CA LYS A 178 6.50 11.34 20.65
C LYS A 178 5.23 11.76 21.39
N ALA A 179 4.12 11.06 21.14
CA ALA A 179 2.84 11.35 21.77
C ALA A 179 2.66 10.65 23.12
N GLY A 180 3.15 9.41 23.28
CA GLY A 180 2.81 8.53 24.40
C GLY A 180 3.96 8.08 25.29
N GLY A 181 5.22 8.50 24.99
CA GLY A 181 6.42 8.05 25.72
C GLY A 181 7.01 6.77 25.16
N GLU A 182 7.98 6.17 25.85
CA GLU A 182 8.83 5.09 25.29
C GLU A 182 8.05 3.80 25.00
N GLN A 183 7.16 3.39 25.88
CA GLN A 183 6.34 2.17 25.74
C GLN A 183 4.86 2.47 25.99
N PRO A 184 4.19 3.26 25.14
CA PRO A 184 2.84 3.74 25.40
C PRO A 184 1.77 2.64 25.36
N LEU A 185 2.10 1.48 24.79
CA LEU A 185 1.19 0.32 24.70
C LEU A 185 1.51 -0.77 25.72
N SER A 186 2.35 -0.47 26.73
CA SER A 186 2.70 -1.42 27.78
C SER A 186 1.46 -1.86 28.56
N GLY A 187 1.28 -3.18 28.69
CA GLY A 187 0.13 -3.79 29.33
C GLY A 187 -1.09 -3.99 28.43
N MET A 188 -1.05 -3.49 27.19
CA MET A 188 -2.09 -3.76 26.19
C MET A 188 -1.77 -5.01 25.38
N LYS A 189 -2.80 -5.81 25.13
CA LYS A 189 -2.76 -6.94 24.20
C LYS A 189 -3.47 -6.58 22.91
N ILE A 190 -2.72 -6.54 21.82
CA ILE A 190 -3.22 -6.11 20.50
C ILE A 190 -3.00 -7.21 19.48
N ILE A 191 -4.08 -7.71 18.89
CA ILE A 191 -4.03 -8.75 17.85
C ILE A 191 -4.03 -8.11 16.47
N VAL A 192 -3.10 -8.55 15.62
CA VAL A 192 -3.04 -8.18 14.21
C VAL A 192 -3.47 -9.38 13.36
N ASP A 193 -4.38 -9.14 12.43
CA ASP A 193 -4.68 -10.02 11.31
C ASP A 193 -4.14 -9.40 10.02
N ALA A 194 -3.09 -9.99 9.47
CA ALA A 194 -2.49 -9.52 8.23
C ALA A 194 -3.03 -10.22 6.98
N GLY A 195 -3.98 -11.15 7.11
CA GLY A 195 -4.61 -11.87 5.99
C GLY A 195 -3.62 -12.53 5.02
N ASN A 196 -2.42 -12.89 5.49
CA ASN A 196 -1.29 -13.31 4.64
C ASN A 196 -0.82 -12.27 3.60
N GLY A 197 -1.19 -11.01 3.79
CA GLY A 197 -0.72 -9.87 3.01
C GLY A 197 0.67 -9.38 3.44
N ALA A 198 0.99 -8.13 3.13
CA ALA A 198 2.25 -7.49 3.51
C ALA A 198 2.26 -6.99 4.96
N GLY A 199 1.10 -6.95 5.67
CA GLY A 199 0.91 -6.28 6.96
C GLY A 199 1.52 -6.96 8.18
N GLY A 200 2.12 -8.15 8.05
CA GLY A 200 2.68 -8.90 9.19
C GLY A 200 3.77 -8.17 9.97
N PHE A 201 4.49 -7.25 9.32
CA PHE A 201 5.52 -6.43 9.96
C PHE A 201 4.97 -5.59 11.12
N PHE A 202 3.71 -5.16 11.05
CA PHE A 202 3.13 -4.23 12.00
C PHE A 202 3.11 -4.77 13.43
N ALA A 203 2.80 -6.07 13.60
CA ALA A 203 2.82 -6.73 14.90
C ALA A 203 4.21 -6.64 15.57
N HIS A 204 5.25 -7.11 14.86
CA HIS A 204 6.57 -7.29 15.47
C HIS A 204 7.49 -6.08 15.36
N LYS A 205 7.38 -5.29 14.28
CA LYS A 205 8.25 -4.13 14.05
C LYS A 205 7.66 -2.80 14.52
N VAL A 206 6.35 -2.76 14.81
CA VAL A 206 5.69 -1.52 15.28
C VAL A 206 5.10 -1.71 16.69
N LEU A 207 4.17 -2.65 16.88
CA LEU A 207 3.46 -2.79 18.15
C LEU A 207 4.36 -3.33 19.27
N THR A 208 5.17 -4.36 19.01
CA THR A 208 6.09 -4.93 20.02
C THR A 208 7.10 -3.90 20.55
N PRO A 209 7.80 -3.08 19.73
CA PRO A 209 8.66 -2.01 20.24
C PRO A 209 7.95 -0.93 21.06
N LEU A 210 6.64 -0.75 20.87
CA LEU A 210 5.81 0.16 21.65
C LEU A 210 5.31 -0.43 22.96
N GLY A 211 5.64 -1.71 23.25
CA GLY A 211 5.31 -2.40 24.50
C GLY A 211 4.06 -3.28 24.46
N ALA A 212 3.37 -3.43 23.31
CA ALA A 212 2.18 -4.27 23.23
C ALA A 212 2.53 -5.78 23.24
N ASP A 213 1.68 -6.57 23.90
CA ASP A 213 1.62 -8.02 23.70
C ASP A 213 0.85 -8.33 22.41
N VAL A 214 1.54 -8.89 21.43
CA VAL A 214 0.96 -9.26 20.12
C VAL A 214 0.64 -10.75 20.02
N THR A 215 0.71 -11.50 21.14
CA THR A 215 0.44 -12.94 21.16
C THR A 215 -1.01 -13.24 20.78
N GLY A 216 -1.19 -14.08 19.78
CA GLY A 216 -2.50 -14.40 19.20
C GLY A 216 -2.76 -13.69 17.87
N SER A 217 -1.84 -12.82 17.42
CA SER A 217 -1.88 -12.28 16.06
C SER A 217 -1.82 -13.40 15.02
N GLN A 218 -2.52 -13.24 13.90
CA GLN A 218 -2.76 -14.31 12.95
C GLN A 218 -2.45 -13.92 11.52
N PHE A 219 -2.16 -14.94 10.69
CA PHE A 219 -1.88 -14.83 9.25
C PHE A 219 -0.81 -13.79 8.91
N LEU A 220 0.20 -13.65 9.80
CA LEU A 220 1.28 -12.66 9.66
C LEU A 220 2.28 -13.01 8.55
N ASN A 221 2.42 -14.31 8.23
CA ASN A 221 3.34 -14.76 7.18
C ASN A 221 2.74 -14.51 5.80
N PRO A 222 3.44 -13.80 4.91
CA PRO A 222 2.96 -13.52 3.56
C PRO A 222 2.69 -14.80 2.75
N ASP A 223 1.49 -14.92 2.16
CA ASP A 223 1.14 -16.01 1.25
C ASP A 223 0.09 -15.54 0.23
N GLY A 224 0.51 -15.29 -1.00
CA GLY A 224 -0.35 -14.79 -2.07
C GLY A 224 -1.44 -15.76 -2.56
N ARG A 225 -1.58 -16.94 -1.94
CA ARG A 225 -2.71 -17.85 -2.17
C ARG A 225 -3.94 -17.46 -1.35
N PHE A 226 -3.76 -16.67 -0.26
CA PHE A 226 -4.82 -16.19 0.62
C PHE A 226 -5.76 -17.29 1.12
N LEU A 227 -5.20 -18.41 1.61
CA LEU A 227 -5.95 -19.62 1.95
C LEU A 227 -6.82 -19.50 3.19
N ASN A 228 -6.56 -18.52 4.07
CA ASN A 228 -7.29 -18.38 5.32
C ASN A 228 -8.58 -17.56 5.14
N HIS A 229 -8.47 -16.40 4.56
CA HIS A 229 -9.58 -15.55 4.11
C HIS A 229 -9.09 -14.53 3.08
N VAL A 230 -10.00 -13.89 2.38
CA VAL A 230 -9.68 -12.75 1.52
C VAL A 230 -9.13 -11.62 2.40
N PRO A 231 -7.93 -11.09 2.12
CA PRO A 231 -7.34 -10.00 2.92
C PRO A 231 -8.04 -8.67 2.61
N ASN A 232 -9.22 -8.51 3.19
CA ASN A 232 -10.07 -7.33 3.02
C ASN A 232 -10.85 -7.07 4.31
N PRO A 233 -10.62 -5.96 5.02
CA PRO A 233 -11.36 -5.60 6.21
C PRO A 233 -12.89 -5.47 6.02
N GLU A 234 -13.34 -5.32 4.77
CA GLU A 234 -14.78 -5.27 4.44
C GLU A 234 -15.40 -6.65 4.17
N ASP A 235 -14.58 -7.70 4.06
CA ASP A 235 -15.07 -9.07 3.91
C ASP A 235 -15.58 -9.61 5.26
N LYS A 236 -16.80 -10.18 5.23
CA LYS A 236 -17.44 -10.67 6.46
C LYS A 236 -16.68 -11.81 7.12
N THR A 237 -16.07 -12.70 6.34
CA THR A 237 -15.30 -13.84 6.86
C THR A 237 -13.99 -13.36 7.49
N ALA A 238 -13.30 -12.43 6.84
CA ALA A 238 -12.09 -11.79 7.36
C ALA A 238 -12.39 -11.04 8.68
N MET A 239 -13.46 -10.25 8.71
CA MET A 239 -13.88 -9.53 9.92
C MET A 239 -14.26 -10.50 11.03
N ALA A 240 -15.02 -11.56 10.77
CA ALA A 240 -15.37 -12.56 11.77
C ALA A 240 -14.12 -13.22 12.37
N SER A 241 -13.12 -13.52 11.55
CA SER A 241 -11.84 -14.12 11.97
C SER A 241 -11.13 -13.27 13.03
N ILE A 242 -10.97 -11.96 12.79
CA ILE A 242 -10.30 -11.09 13.79
C ILE A 242 -11.18 -10.87 15.06
N CYS A 243 -12.51 -10.76 14.91
CA CYS A 243 -13.41 -10.66 16.05
C CYS A 243 -13.29 -11.87 16.98
N GLU A 244 -13.31 -13.08 16.43
CA GLU A 244 -13.10 -14.32 17.19
C GLU A 244 -11.73 -14.37 17.84
N ALA A 245 -10.67 -13.96 17.12
CA ALA A 245 -9.32 -13.94 17.66
C ALA A 245 -9.18 -12.98 18.87
N VAL A 246 -9.79 -11.79 18.82
CA VAL A 246 -9.81 -10.83 19.92
C VAL A 246 -10.46 -11.43 21.17
N VAL A 247 -11.67 -11.99 21.03
CA VAL A 247 -12.40 -12.58 22.16
C VAL A 247 -11.67 -13.79 22.74
N LYS A 248 -11.21 -14.71 21.87
CA LYS A 248 -10.48 -15.93 22.26
C LYS A 248 -9.22 -15.63 23.06
N ASN A 249 -8.48 -14.61 22.67
CA ASN A 249 -7.21 -14.24 23.29
C ASN A 249 -7.36 -13.19 24.37
N LYS A 250 -8.60 -12.72 24.67
CA LYS A 250 -8.88 -11.62 25.62
C LYS A 250 -8.01 -10.39 25.32
N ALA A 251 -7.94 -10.01 24.05
CA ALA A 251 -7.18 -8.86 23.61
C ALA A 251 -7.95 -7.55 23.86
N ASP A 252 -7.22 -6.47 24.09
CA ASP A 252 -7.79 -5.14 24.27
C ASP A 252 -8.24 -4.54 22.94
N LEU A 253 -7.55 -4.93 21.84
CA LEU A 253 -7.81 -4.41 20.49
C LEU A 253 -7.45 -5.44 19.43
N GLY A 254 -8.20 -5.45 18.32
CA GLY A 254 -7.85 -6.15 17.09
C GLY A 254 -7.64 -5.17 15.94
N ILE A 255 -6.66 -5.42 15.10
CA ILE A 255 -6.37 -4.66 13.88
C ILE A 255 -6.32 -5.64 12.71
N ILE A 256 -7.09 -5.37 11.66
CA ILE A 256 -7.05 -6.15 10.43
C ILE A 256 -6.65 -5.26 9.25
N PHE A 257 -5.78 -5.77 8.37
CA PHE A 257 -5.31 -5.09 7.17
C PHE A 257 -5.81 -5.76 5.90
N ASP A 258 -5.83 -4.98 4.79
CA ASP A 258 -5.86 -5.59 3.47
C ASP A 258 -4.45 -5.97 2.98
N THR A 259 -4.37 -6.52 1.77
CA THR A 259 -3.15 -7.15 1.26
C THR A 259 -1.92 -6.23 1.26
N ASP A 260 -2.09 -4.97 0.87
CA ASP A 260 -1.04 -3.96 0.69
C ASP A 260 -1.04 -2.87 1.77
N VAL A 261 -1.88 -3.05 2.81
CA VAL A 261 -1.90 -2.26 4.06
C VAL A 261 -2.34 -0.79 3.86
N ASP A 262 -3.11 -0.49 2.82
CA ASP A 262 -3.69 0.85 2.64
C ASP A 262 -5.10 0.96 3.25
N ARG A 263 -5.67 -0.17 3.70
CA ARG A 263 -6.93 -0.23 4.43
C ARG A 263 -6.78 -1.03 5.72
N SER A 264 -7.45 -0.54 6.76
CA SER A 264 -7.52 -1.21 8.06
C SER A 264 -8.91 -1.11 8.66
N ALA A 265 -9.22 -2.03 9.56
CA ALA A 265 -10.34 -1.93 10.46
C ALA A 265 -9.91 -2.32 11.88
N ILE A 266 -10.68 -1.88 12.86
CA ILE A 266 -10.40 -2.06 14.28
C ILE A 266 -11.56 -2.80 14.92
N VAL A 267 -11.23 -3.69 15.87
CA VAL A 267 -12.18 -4.48 16.68
C VAL A 267 -11.91 -4.18 18.15
N ASP A 268 -12.94 -3.90 18.92
CA ASP A 268 -12.85 -3.64 20.36
C ASP A 268 -12.64 -4.93 21.19
N CYS A 269 -12.35 -4.78 22.47
CA CYS A 269 -12.09 -5.90 23.39
C CYS A 269 -13.29 -6.87 23.57
N THR A 270 -14.49 -6.49 23.15
CA THR A 270 -15.68 -7.34 23.17
C THR A 270 -15.89 -8.11 21.86
N GLY A 271 -15.01 -7.91 20.88
CA GLY A 271 -15.08 -8.55 19.57
C GLY A 271 -16.01 -7.83 18.59
N ASN A 272 -16.39 -6.58 18.86
CA ASN A 272 -17.22 -5.79 17.95
C ASN A 272 -16.37 -4.91 17.03
N PRO A 273 -16.61 -4.92 15.71
CA PRO A 273 -15.96 -3.99 14.79
C PRO A 273 -16.31 -2.54 15.13
N ILE A 274 -15.31 -1.68 15.23
CA ILE A 274 -15.51 -0.24 15.40
C ILE A 274 -16.00 0.36 14.09
N ASN A 275 -17.11 1.10 14.17
CA ASN A 275 -17.68 1.76 13.01
C ASN A 275 -16.69 2.78 12.42
N ARG A 276 -16.48 2.74 11.09
CA ARG A 276 -15.54 3.61 10.38
C ARG A 276 -15.82 5.10 10.60
N ASN A 277 -17.10 5.51 10.57
CA ASN A 277 -17.45 6.91 10.84
C ASN A 277 -17.12 7.33 12.28
N ALA A 278 -17.29 6.42 13.26
CA ALA A 278 -16.91 6.68 14.65
C ALA A 278 -15.39 6.85 14.79
N LEU A 279 -14.60 6.02 14.10
CA LEU A 279 -13.14 6.14 14.08
C LEU A 279 -12.69 7.48 13.46
N ILE A 280 -13.29 7.86 12.31
CA ILE A 280 -13.00 9.15 11.66
C ILE A 280 -13.42 10.31 12.57
N ALA A 281 -14.57 10.21 13.26
CA ALA A 281 -15.01 11.21 14.22
C ALA A 281 -14.00 11.40 15.37
N LEU A 282 -13.51 10.29 15.94
CA LEU A 282 -12.50 10.32 16.99
C LEU A 282 -11.21 10.99 16.51
N ILE A 283 -10.68 10.58 15.36
CA ILE A 283 -9.47 11.19 14.78
C ILE A 283 -9.71 12.67 14.46
N GLY A 284 -10.87 13.00 13.88
CA GLY A 284 -11.25 14.37 13.57
C GLY A 284 -11.33 15.25 14.81
N SER A 285 -11.87 14.74 15.93
CA SER A 285 -11.93 15.49 17.19
C SER A 285 -10.53 15.77 17.78
N VAL A 286 -9.61 14.81 17.68
CA VAL A 286 -8.22 15.03 18.10
C VAL A 286 -7.56 16.11 17.23
N VAL A 287 -7.67 16.01 15.91
CA VAL A 287 -7.10 16.99 14.98
C VAL A 287 -7.68 18.39 15.22
N LEU A 288 -8.99 18.51 15.38
CA LEU A 288 -9.64 19.82 15.63
C LEU A 288 -9.27 20.41 17.00
N CYS A 289 -9.00 19.57 18.01
CA CYS A 289 -8.48 20.03 19.29
C CYS A 289 -7.09 20.62 19.19
N GLU A 290 -6.20 20.00 18.39
CA GLU A 290 -4.82 20.46 18.19
C GLU A 290 -4.73 21.60 17.15
N HIS A 291 -5.59 21.57 16.13
CA HIS A 291 -5.62 22.48 15.00
C HIS A 291 -7.05 22.99 14.73
N PRO A 292 -7.59 23.90 15.56
CA PRO A 292 -8.95 24.43 15.38
C PRO A 292 -9.18 25.03 13.99
N GLY A 293 -10.35 24.78 13.40
CA GLY A 293 -10.70 25.28 12.08
C GLY A 293 -10.11 24.49 10.90
N SER A 294 -9.48 23.35 11.16
CA SER A 294 -8.97 22.47 10.09
C SER A 294 -10.10 21.88 9.26
N THR A 295 -9.87 21.76 7.94
CA THR A 295 -10.80 21.08 7.05
C THR A 295 -10.59 19.57 7.10
N ILE A 296 -11.62 18.80 7.44
CA ILE A 296 -11.62 17.34 7.40
C ILE A 296 -12.20 16.89 6.05
N VAL A 297 -11.37 16.25 5.23
CA VAL A 297 -11.80 15.69 3.94
C VAL A 297 -12.14 14.22 4.12
N THR A 298 -13.32 13.83 3.65
CA THR A 298 -13.82 12.44 3.72
C THR A 298 -14.26 11.96 2.34
N ASP A 299 -14.48 10.66 2.20
CA ASP A 299 -14.98 10.08 0.95
C ASP A 299 -16.52 10.13 0.86
N SER A 300 -17.05 9.70 -0.30
CA SER A 300 -18.49 9.74 -0.59
C SER A 300 -19.33 8.71 0.20
N VAL A 301 -18.70 7.79 0.92
CA VAL A 301 -19.40 6.77 1.72
C VAL A 301 -19.50 7.13 3.20
N THR A 302 -19.00 8.30 3.60
CA THR A 302 -19.14 8.80 4.97
C THR A 302 -20.55 9.32 5.24
N SER A 303 -21.00 9.20 6.50
CA SER A 303 -22.35 9.59 6.88
C SER A 303 -22.51 11.10 7.05
N ASP A 304 -23.72 11.64 6.80
CA ASP A 304 -24.08 13.01 7.14
C ASP A 304 -23.92 13.31 8.64
N GLY A 305 -24.09 12.29 9.49
CA GLY A 305 -23.86 12.40 10.94
C GLY A 305 -22.41 12.75 11.26
N LEU A 306 -21.44 12.20 10.51
CA LEU A 306 -20.03 12.55 10.67
C LEU A 306 -19.77 14.03 10.31
N ALA A 307 -20.33 14.52 9.20
CA ALA A 307 -20.17 15.91 8.80
C ALA A 307 -20.74 16.86 9.87
N ARG A 308 -21.92 16.57 10.43
CA ARG A 308 -22.53 17.34 11.54
C ARG A 308 -21.67 17.31 12.81
N PHE A 309 -21.10 16.13 13.13
CA PHE A 309 -20.23 15.99 14.29
C PHE A 309 -18.98 16.85 14.15
N ILE A 310 -18.29 16.79 13.01
CA ILE A 310 -17.08 17.59 12.71
C ILE A 310 -17.40 19.09 12.82
N THR A 311 -18.46 19.55 12.16
CA THR A 311 -18.89 20.97 12.20
C THR A 311 -19.21 21.46 13.62
N ALA A 312 -19.76 20.59 14.47
CA ALA A 312 -20.08 20.93 15.87
C ALA A 312 -18.83 20.99 16.79
N HIS A 313 -17.72 20.43 16.35
CA HIS A 313 -16.46 20.39 17.14
C HIS A 313 -15.39 21.38 16.66
N GLY A 314 -15.69 22.21 15.65
CA GLY A 314 -14.81 23.27 15.14
C GLY A 314 -14.43 23.11 13.70
#